data_eced9d45a7cdcfc9253b1b457ddc9ceb
#
_entry.id   eced9d45a7cdcfc9253b1b457ddc9ceb
#
_cell.length_a   1.000
_cell.length_b   1.000
_cell.length_c   1.000
_cell.angle_alpha   90.00
_cell.angle_beta   90.00
_cell.angle_gamma   90.00
#
_symmetry.space_group_name_H-M   'P 1'
#
loop_
_entity.id
_entity.type
_entity.pdbx_description
1 polymer ?
#
loop_
_entity_poly.entity_id
_entity_poly.type
_entity_poly.pdbx_seq_one_letter_code
_entity_poly.pdbx_strand_id
1 'polypeptide(L)'
;MLPFDPKKYVNGGESVCVHGAIHWLTRYGDSIVAFDLKDEKFRLIPLPLDYKDLNFDAFRFQFERLFELGGCLALISDNATQHHFTLELWILKDYNNHVWVKESICFPFRWREQGQPIPIGTIPTGEILLKPLSLDENAAAWVLFYDMEGQSFKKIDIAGLPEWVYSSGTRIIRTISVYGG
;
A
#
# COMPACT_ATOMS: atom_id res chain seq x y z
N MET A 1 -2.71 -27.09 18.51
CA MET A 1 -2.48 -25.89 17.66
C MET A 1 -1.25 -26.20 16.81
N LEU A 2 -1.38 -26.34 15.51
CA LEU A 2 -0.23 -26.59 14.65
C LEU A 2 0.70 -25.36 14.75
N PRO A 3 2.03 -25.54 14.82
CA PRO A 3 2.95 -24.43 14.88
C PRO A 3 2.78 -23.57 13.63
N PHE A 4 2.61 -22.27 13.81
CA PHE A 4 2.55 -21.31 12.73
C PHE A 4 3.86 -21.36 11.94
N ASP A 5 3.80 -21.73 10.66
CA ASP A 5 4.96 -21.74 9.77
C ASP A 5 4.92 -20.49 8.85
N PRO A 6 5.69 -19.46 9.17
CA PRO A 6 5.67 -18.21 8.40
C PRO A 6 5.95 -18.43 6.92
N LYS A 7 6.79 -19.41 6.56
CA LYS A 7 7.17 -19.69 5.16
C LYS A 7 6.00 -20.14 4.29
N LYS A 8 4.96 -20.70 4.89
CA LYS A 8 3.75 -21.12 4.18
C LYS A 8 2.78 -19.98 3.94
N TYR A 9 2.82 -18.97 4.80
CA TYR A 9 1.80 -17.91 4.83
C TYR A 9 2.31 -16.56 4.32
N VAL A 10 3.59 -16.26 4.49
CA VAL A 10 4.13 -14.98 4.06
C VAL A 10 4.52 -15.06 2.59
N ASN A 11 3.89 -14.23 1.78
CA ASN A 11 4.38 -13.96 0.44
C ASN A 11 5.63 -13.09 0.61
N GLY A 12 6.76 -13.42 -0.03
CA GLY A 12 8.01 -12.64 0.05
C GLY A 12 7.90 -11.19 -0.47
N GLY A 13 6.69 -10.62 -0.39
CA GLY A 13 6.32 -9.25 -0.76
C GLY A 13 6.77 -8.19 0.25
N GLU A 14 6.22 -7.02 0.08
CA GLU A 14 6.49 -5.85 0.94
C GLU A 14 5.98 -6.10 2.36
N SER A 15 6.78 -5.69 3.35
CA SER A 15 6.40 -5.68 4.76
C SER A 15 6.25 -4.25 5.25
N VAL A 16 5.41 -4.06 6.25
CA VAL A 16 5.17 -2.75 6.87
C VAL A 16 5.38 -2.85 8.38
N CYS A 17 6.13 -1.91 8.95
CA CYS A 17 6.34 -1.83 10.38
C CYS A 17 5.45 -0.73 10.95
N VAL A 18 4.49 -1.12 11.80
CA VAL A 18 3.58 -0.20 12.50
C VAL A 18 3.20 -0.82 13.86
N HIS A 19 2.93 0.00 14.86
CA HIS A 19 2.61 -0.44 16.24
C HIS A 19 3.64 -1.40 16.87
N GLY A 20 4.93 -1.28 16.52
CA GLY A 20 5.98 -2.16 17.03
C GLY A 20 5.93 -3.60 16.51
N ALA A 21 5.22 -3.83 15.41
CA ALA A 21 5.13 -5.13 14.77
C ALA A 21 5.40 -5.01 13.26
N ILE A 22 5.95 -6.08 12.67
CA ILE A 22 6.14 -6.20 11.23
C ILE A 22 4.95 -6.96 10.66
N HIS A 23 4.36 -6.44 9.59
CA HIS A 23 3.15 -6.99 8.98
C HIS A 23 3.40 -7.45 7.56
N TRP A 24 2.81 -8.57 7.18
CA TRP A 24 2.81 -9.13 5.83
C TRP A 24 1.42 -9.59 5.45
N LEU A 25 1.03 -9.36 4.22
CA LEU A 25 -0.16 -9.99 3.66
C LEU A 25 0.12 -11.48 3.42
N THR A 26 -0.83 -12.34 3.74
CA THR A 26 -0.67 -13.77 3.48
C THR A 26 -0.67 -14.05 1.97
N ARG A 27 -0.07 -15.17 1.59
CA ARG A 27 0.04 -15.58 0.19
C ARG A 27 -1.29 -15.68 -0.55
N TYR A 28 -2.36 -15.97 0.20
CA TYR A 28 -3.71 -16.10 -0.36
C TYR A 28 -4.56 -14.83 -0.16
N GLY A 29 -3.99 -13.77 0.42
CA GLY A 29 -4.70 -12.52 0.66
C GLY A 29 -5.92 -12.68 1.59
N ASP A 30 -5.90 -13.66 2.49
CA ASP A 30 -7.01 -13.96 3.40
C ASP A 30 -6.82 -13.39 4.81
N SER A 31 -5.61 -12.99 5.15
CA SER A 31 -5.25 -12.44 6.45
C SER A 31 -3.91 -11.69 6.39
N ILE A 32 -3.60 -10.99 7.47
CA ILE A 32 -2.31 -10.35 7.69
C ILE A 32 -1.59 -11.09 8.81
N VAL A 33 -0.33 -11.44 8.57
CA VAL A 33 0.57 -11.95 9.59
C VAL A 33 1.28 -10.77 10.23
N ALA A 34 1.23 -10.66 11.55
CA ALA A 34 1.99 -9.68 12.31
C ALA A 34 3.01 -10.38 13.22
N PHE A 35 4.24 -9.89 13.24
CA PHE A 35 5.28 -10.29 14.18
C PHE A 35 5.55 -9.15 15.15
N ASP A 36 5.18 -9.35 16.42
CA ASP A 36 5.43 -8.40 17.49
C ASP A 36 6.92 -8.41 17.86
N LEU A 37 7.56 -7.24 17.72
CA LEU A 37 9.00 -7.10 17.95
C LEU A 37 9.40 -7.18 19.43
N LYS A 38 8.48 -6.85 20.36
CA LYS A 38 8.73 -6.87 21.79
C LYS A 38 8.54 -8.25 22.37
N ASP A 39 7.42 -8.87 22.00
CA ASP A 39 7.01 -10.19 22.56
C ASP A 39 7.56 -11.35 21.72
N GLU A 40 8.15 -11.09 20.56
CA GLU A 40 8.67 -12.07 19.60
C GLU A 40 7.62 -13.15 19.22
N LYS A 41 6.37 -12.70 19.03
CA LYS A 41 5.24 -13.58 18.75
C LYS A 41 4.54 -13.22 17.46
N PHE A 42 4.09 -14.25 16.76
CA PHE A 42 3.22 -14.09 15.61
C PHE A 42 1.75 -14.02 16.02
N ARG A 43 0.99 -13.19 15.32
CA ARG A 43 -0.47 -13.14 15.39
C ARG A 43 -1.04 -13.00 13.98
N LEU A 44 -2.32 -13.35 13.83
CA LEU A 44 -3.08 -13.13 12.60
C LEU A 44 -4.06 -11.99 12.83
N ILE A 45 -4.13 -11.08 11.87
CA ILE A 45 -5.10 -10.00 11.82
C ILE A 45 -6.05 -10.33 10.66
N PRO A 46 -7.36 -10.47 10.93
CA PRO A 46 -8.33 -10.74 9.88
C PRO A 46 -8.48 -9.51 8.98
N LEU A 47 -8.68 -9.75 7.69
CA LEU A 47 -9.04 -8.71 6.75
C LEU A 47 -10.49 -8.27 6.95
N PRO A 48 -10.86 -7.06 6.49
CA PRO A 48 -12.25 -6.60 6.48
C PRO A 48 -13.17 -7.61 5.77
N LEU A 49 -14.39 -7.80 6.26
CA LEU A 49 -15.34 -8.76 5.69
C LEU A 49 -15.62 -8.46 4.22
N ASP A 50 -15.87 -7.20 3.89
CA ASP A 50 -16.18 -6.74 2.54
C ASP A 50 -14.97 -6.81 1.59
N TYR A 51 -13.75 -7.00 2.12
CA TYR A 51 -12.54 -7.18 1.32
C TYR A 51 -12.52 -8.56 0.61
N LYS A 52 -13.14 -9.56 1.21
CA LYS A 52 -13.14 -10.96 0.74
C LYS A 52 -14.12 -11.26 -0.38
N ASP A 53 -15.14 -10.42 -0.58
CA ASP A 53 -16.18 -10.60 -1.60
C ASP A 53 -15.71 -10.29 -3.04
N LEU A 54 -14.45 -9.86 -3.16
CA LEU A 54 -13.85 -9.58 -4.44
C LEU A 54 -13.29 -10.87 -5.03
N ASN A 55 -14.01 -11.43 -6.02
CA ASN A 55 -13.66 -12.63 -6.78
C ASN A 55 -12.15 -12.84 -6.94
N PHE A 56 -11.68 -13.95 -6.41
CA PHE A 56 -10.29 -14.41 -6.38
C PHE A 56 -9.81 -14.74 -7.80
N ASP A 57 -9.40 -13.72 -8.56
CA ASP A 57 -8.75 -13.92 -9.84
C ASP A 57 -7.23 -13.89 -9.60
N ALA A 58 -6.52 -14.94 -9.99
CA ALA A 58 -5.08 -15.14 -9.74
C ALA A 58 -4.20 -14.01 -10.29
N PHE A 59 -4.73 -13.12 -11.12
CA PHE A 59 -4.04 -11.94 -11.66
C PHE A 59 -4.14 -10.69 -10.76
N ARG A 60 -4.92 -10.71 -9.68
CA ARG A 60 -5.20 -9.54 -8.83
C ARG A 60 -4.11 -9.23 -7.80
N PHE A 61 -3.23 -10.16 -7.47
CA PHE A 61 -2.16 -9.98 -6.48
C PHE A 61 -1.15 -8.87 -6.79
N GLN A 62 -1.23 -8.21 -7.93
CA GLN A 62 -0.29 -7.15 -8.30
C GLN A 62 -0.52 -5.84 -7.54
N PHE A 63 -1.70 -5.61 -6.97
CA PHE A 63 -2.10 -4.32 -6.40
C PHE A 63 -2.43 -4.36 -4.91
N GLU A 64 -2.53 -5.55 -4.31
CA GLU A 64 -2.75 -5.68 -2.87
C GLU A 64 -1.49 -5.29 -2.11
N ARG A 65 -1.56 -4.20 -1.37
CA ARG A 65 -0.42 -3.69 -0.62
C ARG A 65 -0.80 -3.24 0.77
N LEU A 66 0.06 -3.59 1.72
CA LEU A 66 0.06 -3.00 3.04
C LEU A 66 0.94 -1.75 3.02
N PHE A 67 0.53 -0.72 3.74
CA PHE A 67 1.33 0.48 3.95
C PHE A 67 0.96 1.12 5.29
N GLU A 68 1.80 2.05 5.75
CA GLU A 68 1.53 2.85 6.94
C GLU A 68 0.75 4.09 6.54
N LEU A 69 -0.32 4.42 7.29
CA LEU A 69 -1.13 5.60 7.09
C LEU A 69 -1.46 6.27 8.42
N GLY A 70 -0.80 7.37 8.72
CA GLY A 70 -1.04 8.15 9.95
C GLY A 70 -0.88 7.32 11.23
N GLY A 71 0.14 6.48 11.31
CA GLY A 71 0.38 5.57 12.41
C GLY A 71 -0.48 4.30 12.40
N CYS A 72 -1.39 4.13 11.43
CA CYS A 72 -2.23 2.95 11.30
C CYS A 72 -1.74 2.02 10.18
N LEU A 73 -2.05 0.73 10.31
CA LEU A 73 -1.91 -0.22 9.22
C LEU A 73 -3.01 0.03 8.19
N ALA A 74 -2.65 0.13 6.93
CA ALA A 74 -3.58 0.33 5.84
C ALA A 74 -3.37 -0.70 4.72
N LEU A 75 -4.44 -0.97 3.99
CA LEU A 75 -4.48 -1.94 2.89
C LEU A 75 -5.17 -1.31 1.69
N ILE A 76 -4.60 -1.50 0.51
CA ILE A 76 -5.21 -1.15 -0.77
C ILE A 76 -5.94 -2.37 -1.31
N SER A 77 -7.18 -2.16 -1.77
CA SER A 77 -7.92 -3.17 -2.52
C SER A 77 -7.95 -2.82 -4.01
N ASP A 78 -7.76 -3.82 -4.86
CA ASP A 78 -7.80 -3.67 -6.33
C ASP A 78 -9.24 -3.58 -6.88
N ASN A 79 -10.20 -3.07 -6.12
CA ASN A 79 -11.53 -2.73 -6.65
C ASN A 79 -11.52 -1.58 -7.67
N ALA A 80 -10.37 -0.96 -7.92
CA ALA A 80 -10.15 0.02 -8.97
C ALA A 80 -10.54 -0.46 -10.39
N THR A 81 -10.87 -1.74 -10.55
CA THR A 81 -11.35 -2.27 -11.84
C THR A 81 -12.74 -1.78 -12.24
N GLN A 82 -13.59 -1.42 -11.28
CA GLN A 82 -14.96 -0.96 -11.55
C GLN A 82 -15.08 0.58 -11.60
N HIS A 83 -14.24 1.28 -10.85
CA HIS A 83 -14.28 2.74 -10.78
C HIS A 83 -12.94 3.32 -11.24
N HIS A 84 -12.87 3.74 -12.50
CA HIS A 84 -11.65 4.26 -13.16
C HIS A 84 -11.01 5.48 -12.44
N PHE A 85 -11.70 6.07 -11.47
CA PHE A 85 -11.30 7.31 -10.78
C PHE A 85 -11.09 7.14 -9.27
N THR A 86 -11.31 5.95 -8.72
CA THR A 86 -11.30 5.77 -7.26
C THR A 86 -10.37 4.66 -6.84
N LEU A 87 -9.59 4.90 -5.79
CA LEU A 87 -8.80 3.91 -5.08
C LEU A 87 -9.39 3.71 -3.69
N GLU A 88 -9.76 2.48 -3.36
CA GLU A 88 -10.29 2.13 -2.05
C GLU A 88 -9.19 1.74 -1.08
N LEU A 89 -9.25 2.31 0.12
CA LEU A 89 -8.34 2.08 1.23
C LEU A 89 -9.10 1.48 2.41
N TRP A 90 -8.48 0.53 3.09
CA TRP A 90 -8.92 0.01 4.36
C TRP A 90 -7.89 0.37 5.42
N ILE A 91 -8.32 1.06 6.48
CA ILE A 91 -7.46 1.55 7.55
C ILE A 91 -7.82 0.85 8.85
N LEU A 92 -6.87 0.20 9.49
CA LEU A 92 -7.05 -0.47 10.78
C LEU A 92 -7.01 0.56 11.91
N LYS A 93 -8.16 1.13 12.26
CA LYS A 93 -8.30 2.18 13.27
C LYS A 93 -8.20 1.67 14.71
N ASP A 94 -8.68 0.46 14.97
CA ASP A 94 -8.48 -0.21 16.26
C ASP A 94 -7.71 -1.51 16.03
N TYR A 95 -6.43 -1.46 16.34
CA TYR A 95 -5.51 -2.57 16.13
C TYR A 95 -5.84 -3.80 17.00
N ASN A 96 -6.33 -3.58 18.22
CA ASN A 96 -6.62 -4.66 19.17
C ASN A 96 -7.94 -5.36 18.87
N ASN A 97 -8.95 -4.60 18.46
CA ASN A 97 -10.29 -5.10 18.14
C ASN A 97 -10.47 -5.38 16.65
N HIS A 98 -9.44 -5.18 15.83
CA HIS A 98 -9.45 -5.38 14.38
C HIS A 98 -10.55 -4.57 13.67
N VAL A 99 -10.75 -3.31 14.09
CA VAL A 99 -11.76 -2.43 13.49
C VAL A 99 -11.17 -1.71 12.28
N TRP A 100 -11.69 -2.08 11.12
CA TRP A 100 -11.33 -1.49 9.84
C TRP A 100 -12.32 -0.41 9.43
N VAL A 101 -11.81 0.68 8.84
CA VAL A 101 -12.59 1.75 8.24
C VAL A 101 -12.23 1.84 6.77
N LYS A 102 -13.24 1.89 5.92
CA LYS A 102 -13.08 2.05 4.47
C LYS A 102 -13.06 3.52 4.12
N GLU A 103 -12.06 3.92 3.34
CA GLU A 103 -11.88 5.26 2.80
C GLU A 103 -11.65 5.18 1.29
N SER A 104 -11.83 6.28 0.58
CA SER A 104 -11.67 6.33 -0.86
C SER A 104 -10.90 7.57 -1.30
N ILE A 105 -9.92 7.40 -2.17
CA ILE A 105 -9.23 8.48 -2.86
C ILE A 105 -9.87 8.64 -4.24
N CYS A 106 -10.54 9.77 -4.48
CA CYS A 106 -11.13 10.09 -5.78
C CYS A 106 -10.15 10.92 -6.59
N PHE A 107 -9.59 10.35 -7.65
CA PHE A 107 -8.67 11.06 -8.53
C PHE A 107 -9.41 11.97 -9.52
N PRO A 108 -8.87 13.16 -9.85
CA PRO A 108 -9.43 14.04 -10.87
C PRO A 108 -9.13 13.54 -12.30
N PHE A 109 -8.52 12.39 -12.45
CA PHE A 109 -8.13 11.75 -13.71
C PHE A 109 -8.37 10.24 -13.65
N ARG A 110 -8.33 9.59 -14.80
CA ARG A 110 -8.41 8.12 -14.85
C ARG A 110 -7.16 7.50 -14.28
N TRP A 111 -7.30 6.81 -13.16
CA TRP A 111 -6.21 6.23 -12.39
C TRP A 111 -5.25 5.36 -13.22
N ARG A 112 -5.80 4.53 -14.12
CA ARG A 112 -4.99 3.65 -14.98
C ARG A 112 -4.18 4.38 -16.04
N GLU A 113 -4.72 5.48 -16.58
CA GLU A 113 -4.09 6.24 -17.66
C GLU A 113 -2.94 7.12 -17.17
N GLN A 114 -2.86 7.36 -15.87
CA GLN A 114 -1.85 8.19 -15.23
C GLN A 114 -0.89 7.36 -14.37
N GLY A 115 -0.44 6.20 -14.88
CA GLY A 115 0.59 5.40 -14.22
C GLY A 115 0.14 4.67 -12.95
N GLN A 116 -1.16 4.61 -12.66
CA GLN A 116 -1.72 3.88 -11.50
C GLN A 116 -1.08 4.29 -10.17
N PRO A 117 -1.20 5.55 -9.73
CA PRO A 117 -0.56 5.99 -8.48
C PRO A 117 -1.09 5.23 -7.27
N ILE A 118 -0.17 4.69 -6.48
CA ILE A 118 -0.44 3.89 -5.29
C ILE A 118 0.17 4.55 -4.05
N PRO A 119 -0.50 4.51 -2.89
CA PRO A 119 0.05 4.98 -1.63
C PRO A 119 1.31 4.20 -1.23
N ILE A 120 2.27 4.91 -0.68
CA ILE A 120 3.50 4.33 -0.13
C ILE A 120 3.72 4.70 1.34
N GLY A 121 2.92 5.61 1.89
CA GLY A 121 2.98 6.02 3.28
C GLY A 121 2.49 7.44 3.50
N THR A 122 2.62 7.89 4.75
CA THR A 122 2.30 9.25 5.17
C THR A 122 3.58 10.06 5.36
N ILE A 123 3.57 11.31 4.93
CA ILE A 123 4.66 12.24 5.22
C ILE A 123 4.40 13.00 6.53
N PRO A 124 5.43 13.64 7.15
CA PRO A 124 5.26 14.31 8.44
C PRO A 124 4.20 15.41 8.49
N THR A 125 3.81 15.98 7.35
CA THR A 125 2.74 16.98 7.24
C THR A 125 1.34 16.37 7.23
N GLY A 126 1.22 15.03 7.20
CA GLY A 126 -0.05 14.29 7.27
C GLY A 126 -0.62 13.84 5.93
N GLU A 127 -0.07 14.34 4.82
CA GLU A 127 -0.53 13.95 3.49
C GLU A 127 -0.08 12.52 3.13
N ILE A 128 -0.87 11.86 2.31
CA ILE A 128 -0.52 10.55 1.74
C ILE A 128 0.40 10.80 0.54
N LEU A 129 1.56 10.14 0.56
CA LEU A 129 2.45 10.11 -0.60
C LEU A 129 2.07 8.95 -1.51
N LEU A 130 1.77 9.27 -2.78
CA LEU A 130 1.49 8.28 -3.82
C LEU A 130 2.59 8.33 -4.88
N LYS A 131 2.98 7.16 -5.36
CA LYS A 131 3.90 7.02 -6.49
C LYS A 131 3.21 6.29 -7.65
N PRO A 132 3.57 6.54 -8.91
CA PRO A 132 3.10 5.72 -10.02
C PRO A 132 3.60 4.27 -9.86
N LEU A 133 2.74 3.32 -10.18
CA LEU A 133 3.11 1.90 -10.26
C LEU A 133 3.93 1.62 -11.52
N SER A 134 3.58 2.31 -12.62
CA SER A 134 4.29 2.25 -13.89
C SER A 134 4.57 3.67 -14.40
N LEU A 135 5.74 3.84 -14.99
CA LEU A 135 6.11 5.04 -15.73
C LEU A 135 6.42 4.62 -17.17
N ASP A 136 6.00 5.43 -18.13
CA ASP A 136 6.46 5.28 -19.50
C ASP A 136 7.97 5.54 -19.54
N GLU A 137 8.71 4.82 -20.42
CA GLU A 137 10.16 4.90 -20.50
C GLU A 137 10.72 6.31 -20.73
N ASN A 138 9.91 7.20 -21.30
CA ASN A 138 10.26 8.59 -21.59
C ASN A 138 9.58 9.60 -20.65
N ALA A 139 8.80 9.13 -19.66
CA ALA A 139 8.10 10.04 -18.74
C ALA A 139 9.02 10.47 -17.59
N ALA A 140 8.98 11.73 -17.23
CA ALA A 140 9.62 12.21 -16.01
C ALA A 140 9.00 11.49 -14.80
N ALA A 141 9.84 11.09 -13.84
CA ALA A 141 9.34 10.54 -12.58
C ALA A 141 8.57 11.63 -11.81
N TRP A 142 7.52 11.21 -11.11
CA TRP A 142 6.70 12.12 -10.33
C TRP A 142 6.09 11.41 -9.11
N VAL A 143 5.64 12.21 -8.16
CA VAL A 143 4.88 11.76 -6.99
C VAL A 143 3.66 12.66 -6.82
N LEU A 144 2.62 12.12 -6.17
CA LEU A 144 1.46 12.89 -5.74
C LEU A 144 1.42 12.93 -4.22
N PHE A 145 1.09 14.09 -3.68
CA PHE A 145 0.66 14.27 -2.31
C PHE A 145 -0.86 14.39 -2.30
N TYR A 146 -1.51 13.65 -1.44
CA TYR A 146 -2.95 13.71 -1.26
C TYR A 146 -3.29 14.13 0.16
N ASP A 147 -3.96 15.25 0.28
CA ASP A 147 -4.54 15.73 1.53
C ASP A 147 -5.94 15.12 1.69
N MET A 148 -6.12 14.28 2.71
CA MET A 148 -7.40 13.61 2.98
C MET A 148 -8.49 14.59 3.46
N GLU A 149 -8.11 15.61 4.23
CA GLU A 149 -9.07 16.61 4.75
C GLU A 149 -9.54 17.54 3.63
N GLY A 150 -8.59 18.12 2.90
CA GLY A 150 -8.87 19.03 1.79
C GLY A 150 -9.27 18.34 0.49
N GLN A 151 -9.19 16.99 0.41
CA GLN A 151 -9.43 16.19 -0.78
C GLN A 151 -8.71 16.74 -2.02
N SER A 152 -7.47 17.18 -1.82
CA SER A 152 -6.68 17.85 -2.83
C SER A 152 -5.40 17.12 -3.17
N PHE A 153 -4.93 17.28 -4.40
CA PHE A 153 -3.71 16.68 -4.90
C PHE A 153 -2.67 17.73 -5.23
N LYS A 154 -1.41 17.41 -4.91
CA LYS A 154 -0.25 18.16 -5.38
C LYS A 154 0.71 17.21 -6.08
N LYS A 155 0.94 17.43 -7.38
CA LYS A 155 1.93 16.67 -8.16
C LYS A 155 3.29 17.35 -8.06
N ILE A 156 4.33 16.55 -7.88
CA ILE A 156 5.73 17.00 -7.95
C ILE A 156 6.46 16.11 -8.96
N ASP A 157 7.03 16.75 -9.97
CA ASP A 157 7.90 16.08 -10.93
C ASP A 157 9.32 16.01 -10.34
N ILE A 158 9.93 14.82 -10.43
CA ILE A 158 11.26 14.55 -9.88
C ILE A 158 12.25 14.64 -11.02
N ALA A 159 13.08 15.69 -11.01
CA ALA A 159 14.15 15.89 -11.99
C ALA A 159 15.47 15.28 -11.53
N GLY A 160 16.32 14.91 -12.50
CA GLY A 160 17.70 14.49 -12.23
C GLY A 160 17.88 13.09 -11.68
N LEU A 161 16.87 12.22 -11.83
CA LEU A 161 17.06 10.80 -11.53
C LEU A 161 18.06 10.19 -12.52
N PRO A 162 18.98 9.33 -12.04
CA PRO A 162 19.91 8.62 -12.93
C PRO A 162 19.17 7.73 -13.93
N GLU A 163 19.70 7.60 -15.16
CA GLU A 163 19.10 6.77 -16.21
C GLU A 163 18.81 5.32 -15.78
N TRP A 164 19.63 4.76 -14.92
CA TRP A 164 19.44 3.40 -14.43
C TRP A 164 18.16 3.23 -13.58
N VAL A 165 17.59 4.32 -13.03
CA VAL A 165 16.30 4.29 -12.31
C VAL A 165 15.16 4.02 -13.29
N TYR A 166 15.28 4.50 -14.53
CA TYR A 166 14.27 4.29 -15.57
C TYR A 166 14.42 2.95 -16.29
N SER A 167 15.65 2.44 -16.41
CA SER A 167 15.97 1.23 -17.20
C SER A 167 15.63 -0.08 -16.49
N SER A 168 15.44 -0.06 -15.19
CA SER A 168 15.21 -1.27 -14.41
C SER A 168 13.72 -1.50 -14.15
N GLY A 169 12.93 -1.59 -15.20
CA GLY A 169 11.49 -1.82 -15.18
C GLY A 169 10.90 -2.28 -13.83
N THR A 170 9.98 -1.53 -13.26
CA THR A 170 9.12 -1.84 -12.08
C THR A 170 9.81 -2.17 -10.74
N ARG A 171 11.09 -2.52 -10.70
CA ARG A 171 11.77 -2.99 -9.47
C ARG A 171 12.38 -1.90 -8.59
N ILE A 172 12.65 -0.71 -9.09
CA ILE A 172 13.53 0.26 -8.39
C ILE A 172 12.80 1.35 -7.64
N ILE A 173 11.51 1.56 -7.85
CA ILE A 173 10.77 2.51 -7.01
C ILE A 173 10.56 1.96 -5.56
N ARG A 174 11.25 0.88 -5.20
CA ARG A 174 11.19 0.28 -3.86
C ARG A 174 11.91 1.08 -2.76
N THR A 175 12.73 2.07 -3.11
CA THR A 175 13.61 2.69 -2.12
C THR A 175 13.66 4.21 -2.27
N ILE A 176 12.52 4.88 -2.22
CA ILE A 176 12.49 6.25 -1.72
C ILE A 176 12.11 6.16 -0.23
N SER A 177 13.06 5.75 0.59
CA SER A 177 12.98 5.98 2.02
C SER A 177 13.15 7.47 2.22
N VAL A 178 12.13 8.16 2.67
CA VAL A 178 12.23 9.55 3.12
C VAL A 178 12.98 9.51 4.46
N TYR A 179 14.30 9.58 4.41
CA TYR A 179 15.10 9.93 5.57
C TYR A 179 14.93 11.42 5.79
N GLY A 180 13.99 11.79 6.64
CA GLY A 180 13.96 13.11 7.25
C GLY A 180 15.10 13.20 8.26
N GLY A 181 16.06 14.09 8.01
CA GLY A 181 16.99 14.59 9.00
C GLY A 181 16.29 15.58 9.93
#